data_ee551e0fe1de3303d4a65ce9f261679f
#
_entry.id   ee551e0fe1de3303d4a65ce9f261679f
#
_cell.length_a   1.000
_cell.length_b   1.000
_cell.length_c   1.000
_cell.angle_alpha   90.00
_cell.angle_beta   90.00
_cell.angle_gamma   90.00
#
_symmetry.space_group_name_H-M   'P 1'
#
loop_
_entity.id
_entity.type
_entity.pdbx_description
1 polymer ?
#
loop_
_entity_poly.entity_id
_entity_poly.type
_entity_poly.pdbx_seq_one_letter_code
_entity_poly.pdbx_strand_id
1 'polypeptide(L)'
;MKKYALLLGMALLALVSCTDKEKRPAVFINESQMIDVLSDAYLIEAQLNLKKTAGVDVTDLQTTYYEQLFEHYGITDSIFEENMAYYTRQPAVLERMMDSVTNRFAKAQQ
;
A
#
# COMPACT_ATOMS: atom_id res chain seq x y z
N MET A 1 -41.45 22.36 -19.82
CA MET A 1 -40.30 21.91 -20.60
C MET A 1 -38.96 22.49 -20.14
N LYS A 2 -38.89 23.75 -19.73
CA LYS A 2 -37.66 24.36 -19.21
C LYS A 2 -37.18 23.76 -17.88
N LYS A 3 -38.06 23.21 -17.04
CA LYS A 3 -37.72 22.57 -15.75
C LYS A 3 -37.00 21.24 -15.89
N TYR A 4 -37.28 20.48 -16.93
CA TYR A 4 -36.66 19.18 -17.19
C TYR A 4 -35.26 19.30 -17.82
N ALA A 5 -35.03 20.36 -18.59
CA ALA A 5 -33.74 20.67 -19.17
C ALA A 5 -32.69 21.03 -18.07
N LEU A 6 -33.13 21.71 -17.00
CA LEU A 6 -32.30 22.05 -15.84
C LEU A 6 -31.93 20.80 -15.00
N LEU A 7 -32.86 19.88 -14.84
CA LEU A 7 -32.67 18.62 -14.12
C LEU A 7 -31.75 17.66 -14.92
N LEU A 8 -31.87 17.64 -16.24
CA LEU A 8 -31.03 16.85 -17.11
C LEU A 8 -29.58 17.38 -17.13
N GLY A 9 -29.40 18.70 -17.10
CA GLY A 9 -28.10 19.36 -17.02
C GLY A 9 -27.36 19.07 -15.71
N MET A 10 -28.10 19.01 -14.59
CA MET A 10 -27.51 18.71 -13.29
C MET A 10 -27.14 17.22 -13.12
N ALA A 11 -27.86 16.32 -13.78
CA ALA A 11 -27.55 14.90 -13.79
C ALA A 11 -26.29 14.60 -14.64
N LEU A 12 -26.03 15.39 -15.69
CA LEU A 12 -24.85 15.22 -16.52
C LEU A 12 -23.55 15.71 -15.83
N LEU A 13 -23.65 16.69 -14.96
CA LEU A 13 -22.52 17.21 -14.18
C LEU A 13 -22.03 16.22 -13.09
N ALA A 14 -22.92 15.35 -12.60
CA ALA A 14 -22.57 14.32 -11.62
C ALA A 14 -21.72 13.18 -12.21
N LEU A 15 -21.73 12.99 -13.54
CA LEU A 15 -20.96 11.93 -14.21
C LEU A 15 -19.50 12.31 -14.44
N VAL A 16 -19.14 13.58 -14.35
CA VAL A 16 -17.75 14.06 -14.57
C VAL A 16 -16.89 13.92 -13.31
N SER A 17 -17.50 13.74 -12.13
CA SER A 17 -16.78 13.66 -10.86
C SER A 17 -16.16 12.28 -10.56
N CYS A 18 -16.38 11.27 -11.43
CA CYS A 18 -15.87 9.90 -11.24
C CYS A 18 -14.60 9.58 -12.03
N THR A 19 -13.95 10.55 -12.68
CA THR A 19 -12.81 10.32 -13.57
C THR A 19 -11.47 10.83 -13.02
N ASP A 20 -11.37 11.14 -11.74
CA ASP A 20 -10.09 11.47 -11.12
C ASP A 20 -9.23 10.22 -11.02
N LYS A 21 -8.34 10.07 -12.00
CA LYS A 21 -7.27 9.06 -11.93
C LYS A 21 -6.41 9.37 -10.72
N GLU A 22 -6.21 8.36 -9.87
CA GLU A 22 -5.30 8.46 -8.74
C GLU A 22 -3.94 8.98 -9.22
N LYS A 23 -3.50 10.09 -8.62
CA LYS A 23 -2.22 10.69 -8.95
C LYS A 23 -1.09 9.86 -8.36
N ARG A 24 -0.19 9.38 -9.22
CA ARG A 24 0.99 8.64 -8.79
C ARG A 24 1.94 9.51 -7.98
N PRO A 25 2.60 8.93 -6.97
CA PRO A 25 3.70 9.59 -6.27
C PRO A 25 4.83 10.02 -7.22
N ALA A 26 5.59 11.05 -6.84
CA ALA A 26 6.74 11.52 -7.63
C ALA A 26 7.79 10.41 -7.81
N VAL A 27 8.06 9.66 -6.75
CA VAL A 27 8.86 8.43 -6.81
C VAL A 27 7.90 7.26 -6.71
N PHE A 28 7.61 6.63 -7.83
CA PHE A 28 6.60 5.58 -7.92
C PHE A 28 7.24 4.20 -7.75
N ILE A 29 6.70 3.43 -6.82
CA ILE A 29 7.02 2.01 -6.64
C ILE A 29 5.94 1.21 -7.37
N ASN A 30 6.30 0.47 -8.42
CA ASN A 30 5.34 -0.34 -9.16
C ASN A 30 4.82 -1.53 -8.33
N GLU A 31 3.75 -2.18 -8.77
CA GLU A 31 3.11 -3.28 -8.03
C GLU A 31 4.10 -4.39 -7.67
N SER A 32 4.94 -4.81 -8.60
CA SER A 32 5.91 -5.90 -8.39
C SER A 32 6.92 -5.56 -7.30
N GLN A 33 7.49 -4.35 -7.35
CA GLN A 33 8.41 -3.87 -6.32
C GLN A 33 7.71 -3.68 -4.98
N MET A 34 6.49 -3.16 -5.00
CA MET A 34 5.72 -2.95 -3.77
C MET A 34 5.39 -4.28 -3.09
N ILE A 35 5.08 -5.32 -3.85
CA ILE A 35 4.89 -6.68 -3.33
C ILE A 35 6.16 -7.19 -2.65
N ASP A 36 7.34 -6.92 -3.24
CA ASP A 36 8.62 -7.30 -2.63
C ASP A 36 8.84 -6.59 -1.30
N VAL A 37 8.66 -5.28 -1.27
CA VAL A 37 8.79 -4.48 -0.04
C VAL A 37 7.80 -4.93 1.03
N LEU A 38 6.54 -5.13 0.66
CA LEU A 38 5.49 -5.58 1.59
C LEU A 38 5.76 -6.99 2.12
N SER A 39 6.29 -7.87 1.29
CA SER A 39 6.66 -9.23 1.71
C SER A 39 7.75 -9.21 2.78
N ASP A 40 8.78 -8.41 2.59
CA ASP A 40 9.86 -8.26 3.56
C ASP A 40 9.39 -7.52 4.81
N ALA A 41 8.54 -6.51 4.68
CA ALA A 41 7.93 -5.82 5.82
C ALA A 41 7.07 -6.79 6.66
N TYR A 42 6.35 -7.68 6.02
CA TYR A 42 5.56 -8.71 6.70
C TYR A 42 6.44 -9.66 7.52
N LEU A 43 7.59 -10.07 6.99
CA LEU A 43 8.58 -10.87 7.73
C LEU A 43 9.14 -10.13 8.93
N ILE A 44 9.43 -8.84 8.78
CA ILE A 44 9.89 -7.97 9.87
C ILE A 44 8.84 -7.96 10.99
N GLU A 45 7.57 -7.72 10.65
CA GLU A 45 6.48 -7.69 11.63
C GLU A 45 6.32 -9.05 12.36
N ALA A 46 6.45 -10.16 11.64
CA ALA A 46 6.41 -11.49 12.24
C ALA A 46 7.54 -11.70 13.24
N GLN A 47 8.77 -11.30 12.90
CA GLN A 47 9.93 -11.39 13.79
C GLN A 47 9.78 -10.50 15.04
N LEU A 48 9.33 -9.26 14.84
CA LEU A 48 9.08 -8.32 15.94
C LEU A 48 8.00 -8.87 16.89
N ASN A 49 6.96 -9.46 16.33
CA ASN A 49 5.88 -10.03 17.13
C ASN A 49 6.35 -11.22 17.96
N LEU A 50 7.18 -12.09 17.43
CA LEU A 50 7.79 -13.20 18.17
C LEU A 50 8.66 -12.69 19.34
N LYS A 51 9.48 -11.68 19.13
CA LYS A 51 10.32 -11.06 20.15
C LYS A 51 9.47 -10.38 21.23
N LYS A 52 8.42 -9.66 20.83
CA LYS A 52 7.48 -8.99 21.72
C LYS A 52 6.77 -10.01 22.63
N THR A 53 6.34 -11.13 22.07
CA THR A 53 5.72 -12.23 22.82
C THR A 53 6.69 -12.85 23.83
N ALA A 54 7.99 -12.86 23.52
CA ALA A 54 9.04 -13.33 24.43
C ALA A 54 9.45 -12.27 25.48
N GLY A 55 8.77 -11.12 25.55
CA GLY A 55 9.04 -10.07 26.54
C GLY A 55 10.15 -9.09 26.15
N VAL A 56 10.60 -9.08 24.92
CA VAL A 56 11.64 -8.15 24.43
C VAL A 56 11.00 -6.82 24.04
N ASP A 57 11.61 -5.71 24.46
CA ASP A 57 11.25 -4.38 23.94
C ASP A 57 11.77 -4.26 22.52
N VAL A 58 10.84 -4.07 21.56
CA VAL A 58 11.15 -4.08 20.13
C VAL A 58 11.21 -2.68 19.51
N THR A 59 11.10 -1.62 20.32
CA THR A 59 11.02 -0.24 19.83
C THR A 59 12.21 0.13 18.94
N ASP A 60 13.43 -0.07 19.44
CA ASP A 60 14.66 0.22 18.70
C ASP A 60 14.88 -0.75 17.54
N LEU A 61 14.53 -2.02 17.74
CA LEU A 61 14.64 -3.05 16.70
C LEU A 61 13.71 -2.75 15.52
N GLN A 62 12.50 -2.29 15.78
CA GLN A 62 11.56 -1.90 14.73
C GLN A 62 12.14 -0.81 13.84
N THR A 63 12.65 0.26 14.44
CA THR A 63 13.29 1.35 13.72
C THR A 63 14.45 0.83 12.86
N THR A 64 15.34 0.05 13.45
CA THR A 64 16.52 -0.50 12.76
C THR A 64 16.13 -1.40 11.59
N TYR A 65 15.17 -2.29 11.78
CA TYR A 65 14.73 -3.21 10.72
C TYR A 65 14.08 -2.49 9.55
N TYR A 66 13.26 -1.46 9.81
CA TYR A 66 12.66 -0.67 8.73
C TYR A 66 13.67 0.22 8.02
N GLU A 67 14.62 0.79 8.71
CA GLU A 67 15.74 1.52 8.09
C GLU A 67 16.51 0.62 7.12
N GLN A 68 16.87 -0.59 7.55
CA GLN A 68 17.55 -1.58 6.71
C GLN A 68 16.70 -2.01 5.51
N LEU A 69 15.39 -2.20 5.70
CA LEU A 69 14.46 -2.53 4.63
C LEU A 69 14.46 -1.44 3.56
N PHE A 70 14.29 -0.20 3.94
CA PHE A 70 14.22 0.93 3.01
C PHE A 70 15.56 1.16 2.32
N GLU A 71 16.67 1.03 3.03
CA GLU A 71 18.01 1.09 2.44
C GLU A 71 18.20 0.00 1.39
N HIS A 72 17.79 -1.23 1.68
CA HIS A 72 17.88 -2.36 0.74
C HIS A 72 17.15 -2.09 -0.58
N TYR A 73 16.00 -1.44 -0.53
CA TYR A 73 15.22 -1.09 -1.73
C TYR A 73 15.53 0.30 -2.30
N GLY A 74 16.46 1.03 -1.69
CA GLY A 74 16.83 2.38 -2.14
C GLY A 74 15.70 3.39 -2.03
N ILE A 75 14.82 3.25 -1.04
CA ILE A 75 13.71 4.15 -0.78
C ILE A 75 13.80 4.77 0.61
N THR A 76 13.00 5.80 0.85
CA THR A 76 12.85 6.42 2.17
C THR A 76 11.50 6.06 2.77
N ASP A 77 11.35 6.30 4.07
CA ASP A 77 10.08 6.19 4.77
C ASP A 77 8.97 7.01 4.08
N SER A 78 9.26 8.25 3.70
CA SER A 78 8.31 9.11 2.99
C SER A 78 7.88 8.53 1.65
N ILE A 79 8.81 7.99 0.87
CA ILE A 79 8.51 7.34 -0.43
C ILE A 79 7.60 6.14 -0.21
N PHE A 80 7.89 5.33 0.80
CA PHE A 80 7.06 4.18 1.15
C PHE A 80 5.63 4.60 1.54
N GLU A 81 5.50 5.59 2.42
CA GLU A 81 4.20 6.11 2.88
C GLU A 81 3.36 6.68 1.74
N GLU A 82 3.96 7.47 0.86
CA GLU A 82 3.27 8.03 -0.31
C GLU A 82 2.75 6.93 -1.24
N ASN A 83 3.53 5.89 -1.46
CA ASN A 83 3.13 4.76 -2.30
C ASN A 83 2.06 3.89 -1.60
N MET A 84 2.17 3.67 -0.30
CA MET A 84 1.11 3.01 0.46
C MET A 84 -0.20 3.78 0.39
N ALA A 85 -0.17 5.09 0.55
CA ALA A 85 -1.35 5.93 0.41
C ALA A 85 -1.96 5.82 -1.00
N TYR A 86 -1.14 5.79 -2.04
CA TYR A 86 -1.57 5.58 -3.42
C TYR A 86 -2.31 4.25 -3.61
N TYR A 87 -1.74 3.14 -3.15
CA TYR A 87 -2.34 1.82 -3.29
C TYR A 87 -3.56 1.63 -2.39
N THR A 88 -3.57 2.24 -1.21
CA THR A 88 -4.71 2.20 -0.28
C THR A 88 -5.98 2.81 -0.89
N ARG A 89 -5.83 3.76 -1.79
CA ARG A 89 -6.97 4.34 -2.52
C ARG A 89 -7.48 3.47 -3.67
N GLN A 90 -6.85 2.32 -3.91
CA GLN A 90 -7.21 1.37 -4.96
C GLN A 90 -7.43 -0.03 -4.35
N PRO A 91 -8.59 -0.27 -3.69
CA PRO A 91 -8.81 -1.49 -2.90
C PRO A 91 -8.61 -2.78 -3.69
N ALA A 92 -9.07 -2.85 -4.93
CA ALA A 92 -8.94 -4.05 -5.77
C ALA A 92 -7.48 -4.36 -6.12
N VAL A 93 -6.67 -3.32 -6.36
CA VAL A 93 -5.22 -3.47 -6.62
C VAL A 93 -4.51 -3.92 -5.35
N LEU A 94 -4.78 -3.28 -4.22
CA LEU A 94 -4.18 -3.62 -2.94
C LEU A 94 -4.50 -5.06 -2.53
N GLU A 95 -5.74 -5.49 -2.69
CA GLU A 95 -6.17 -6.86 -2.40
C GLU A 95 -5.35 -7.86 -3.22
N ARG A 96 -5.22 -7.66 -4.53
CA ARG A 96 -4.41 -8.50 -5.41
C ARG A 96 -2.94 -8.55 -4.98
N MET A 97 -2.40 -7.41 -4.57
CA MET A 97 -1.02 -7.32 -4.07
C MET A 97 -0.85 -8.12 -2.78
N MET A 98 -1.78 -7.97 -1.83
CA MET A 98 -1.74 -8.70 -0.57
C MET A 98 -1.94 -10.20 -0.75
N ASP A 99 -2.75 -10.64 -1.71
CA ASP A 99 -2.86 -12.05 -2.09
C ASP A 99 -1.52 -12.59 -2.58
N SER A 100 -0.78 -11.79 -3.37
CA SER A 100 0.55 -12.17 -3.84
C SER A 100 1.55 -12.30 -2.68
N VAL A 101 1.51 -11.40 -1.71
CA VAL A 101 2.33 -11.47 -0.48
C VAL A 101 2.01 -12.75 0.29
N THR A 102 0.73 -13.02 0.53
CA THR A 102 0.29 -14.21 1.27
C THR A 102 0.70 -15.51 0.57
N ASN A 103 0.56 -15.56 -0.75
CA ASN A 103 0.93 -16.73 -1.54
C ASN A 103 2.43 -17.03 -1.50
N ARG A 104 3.29 -16.00 -1.39
CA ARG A 104 4.74 -16.20 -1.21
C ARG A 104 5.05 -16.95 0.08
N PHE A 105 4.38 -16.60 1.18
CA PHE A 105 4.57 -17.28 2.46
C PHE A 105 4.02 -18.70 2.45
N ALA A 106 2.87 -18.93 1.85
CA ALA A 106 2.29 -20.26 1.72
C ALA A 106 3.23 -21.22 0.96
N LYS A 107 3.90 -20.74 -0.09
CA LYS A 107 4.89 -21.51 -0.85
C LYS A 107 6.17 -21.77 -0.06
N ALA A 108 6.62 -20.84 0.74
CA ALA A 108 7.83 -20.97 1.54
C ALA A 108 7.69 -21.99 2.68
N GLN A 109 6.46 -22.35 3.07
CA GLN A 109 6.20 -23.33 4.12
C GLN A 109 6.05 -24.77 3.59
N GLN A 110 6.08 -24.94 2.29
CA GLN A 110 6.06 -26.28 1.65
C GLN A 110 7.48 -26.82 1.46
#